data_b217bc18dbab8c7588aa86d04bf69679
#
_entry.id   b217bc18dbab8c7588aa86d04bf69679
#
_cell.length_a   1.000
_cell.length_b   1.000
_cell.length_c   1.000
_cell.angle_alpha   90.00
_cell.angle_beta   90.00
_cell.angle_gamma   90.00
#
_symmetry.space_group_name_H-M   'P 1'
#
loop_
_entity.id
_entity.type
_entity.pdbx_description
1 polymer ?
#
loop_
_entity_poly.entity_id
_entity_poly.type
_entity_poly.pdbx_seq_one_letter_code
_entity_poly.pdbx_strand_id
1 'polypeptide(L)'
;LPEPLEVLRALFQLAVTLESFQHIAISMFRVTGALIFAAIVSISLAILSRTNYVFTVIIESNILIVLNSFPSIGWAILGVIWFSISDITVIFVEIMIIIPFCLINCIQGFRQVDKEIKEMGISFSRNRVLTFLKIDLPLALPFIIAGIRISYGIAWKIAIIAELFGASSGLG
;
A
#
# COMPACT_ATOMS: atom_id res chain seq x y z
N LEU A 1 26.56 16.83 -19.26
CA LEU A 1 25.13 16.50 -19.07
C LEU A 1 24.55 16.27 -20.47
N PRO A 2 23.79 15.19 -20.69
CA PRO A 2 23.17 14.93 -21.99
C PRO A 2 22.15 16.03 -22.32
N GLU A 3 22.01 16.34 -23.60
CA GLU A 3 21.02 17.30 -24.05
C GLU A 3 19.57 16.75 -23.86
N PRO A 4 18.57 17.61 -23.60
CA PRO A 4 17.18 17.14 -23.38
C PRO A 4 16.65 16.32 -24.58
N LEU A 5 17.10 16.61 -25.78
CA LEU A 5 16.72 15.91 -27.01
C LEU A 5 17.33 14.50 -27.08
N GLU A 6 18.55 14.32 -26.59
CA GLU A 6 19.23 13.03 -26.49
C GLU A 6 18.54 12.11 -25.46
N VAL A 7 18.14 12.70 -24.33
CA VAL A 7 17.36 11.97 -23.31
C VAL A 7 16.02 11.49 -23.86
N LEU A 8 15.32 12.35 -24.63
CA LEU A 8 14.06 11.98 -25.27
C LEU A 8 14.24 10.87 -26.31
N ARG A 9 15.29 10.92 -27.11
CA ARG A 9 15.60 9.86 -28.07
C ARG A 9 15.95 8.54 -27.39
N ALA A 10 16.76 8.59 -26.33
CA ALA A 10 17.11 7.42 -25.53
C ALA A 10 15.88 6.78 -24.87
N LEU A 11 14.98 7.59 -24.32
CA LEU A 11 13.70 7.10 -23.75
C LEU A 11 12.82 6.43 -24.81
N PHE A 12 12.75 6.99 -26.02
CA PHE A 12 12.00 6.37 -27.12
C PHE A 12 12.61 5.05 -27.58
N GLN A 13 13.93 4.98 -27.66
CA GLN A 13 14.64 3.75 -28.02
C GLN A 13 14.46 2.67 -26.95
N LEU A 14 14.58 3.02 -25.67
CA LEU A 14 14.32 2.13 -24.56
C LEU A 14 12.87 1.62 -24.55
N ALA A 15 11.88 2.47 -24.79
CA ALA A 15 10.46 2.08 -24.76
C ALA A 15 10.06 1.06 -25.85
N VAL A 16 10.85 0.92 -26.92
CA VAL A 16 10.54 0.04 -28.07
C VAL A 16 11.28 -1.29 -28.00
N THR A 17 12.22 -1.48 -27.07
CA THR A 17 12.98 -2.73 -26.97
C THR A 17 12.21 -3.81 -26.19
N LEU A 18 12.39 -5.06 -26.58
CA LEU A 18 11.77 -6.21 -25.91
C LEU A 18 12.25 -6.34 -24.44
N GLU A 19 13.51 -5.98 -24.18
CA GLU A 19 14.07 -5.98 -22.83
C GLU A 19 13.35 -4.97 -21.93
N SER A 20 13.08 -3.76 -22.42
CA SER A 20 12.32 -2.77 -21.65
C SER A 20 10.92 -3.22 -21.29
N PHE A 21 10.27 -3.94 -22.20
CA PHE A 21 8.94 -4.50 -21.91
C PHE A 21 8.99 -5.55 -20.78
N GLN A 22 10.04 -6.36 -20.73
CA GLN A 22 10.25 -7.31 -19.64
C GLN A 22 10.48 -6.60 -18.30
N HIS A 23 11.32 -5.54 -18.27
CA HIS A 23 11.55 -4.75 -17.08
C HIS A 23 10.28 -4.06 -16.57
N ILE A 24 9.48 -3.48 -17.48
CA ILE A 24 8.16 -2.91 -17.13
C ILE A 24 7.25 -3.97 -16.52
N ALA A 25 7.17 -5.14 -17.13
CA ALA A 25 6.33 -6.22 -16.63
C ALA A 25 6.75 -6.71 -15.24
N ILE A 26 8.05 -6.82 -14.98
CA ILE A 26 8.60 -7.20 -13.68
C ILE A 26 8.22 -6.16 -12.61
N SER A 27 8.49 -4.88 -12.87
CA SER A 27 8.13 -3.80 -11.93
C SER A 27 6.62 -3.75 -11.68
N MET A 28 5.82 -3.91 -12.73
CA MET A 28 4.36 -3.95 -12.63
C MET A 28 3.86 -5.10 -11.74
N PHE A 29 4.46 -6.29 -11.88
CA PHE A 29 4.13 -7.44 -11.06
C PHE A 29 4.49 -7.21 -9.58
N ARG A 30 5.68 -6.66 -9.28
CA ARG A 30 6.12 -6.33 -7.93
C ARG A 30 5.19 -5.29 -7.28
N VAL A 31 4.95 -4.17 -7.95
CA VAL A 31 4.06 -3.09 -7.48
C VAL A 31 2.65 -3.62 -7.21
N THR A 32 2.09 -4.39 -8.15
CA THR A 32 0.72 -4.93 -7.99
C THR A 32 0.66 -5.93 -6.85
N GLY A 33 1.65 -6.82 -6.74
CA GLY A 33 1.73 -7.78 -5.65
C GLY A 33 1.88 -7.12 -4.28
N ALA A 34 2.78 -6.15 -4.16
CA ALA A 34 2.98 -5.37 -2.95
C ALA A 34 1.71 -4.60 -2.55
N LEU A 35 1.03 -3.98 -3.52
CA LEU A 35 -0.21 -3.23 -3.28
C LEU A 35 -1.34 -4.14 -2.79
N ILE A 36 -1.54 -5.30 -3.41
CA ILE A 36 -2.57 -6.26 -2.98
C ILE A 36 -2.30 -6.72 -1.55
N PHE A 37 -1.05 -7.11 -1.25
CA PHE A 37 -0.68 -7.55 0.08
C PHE A 37 -0.86 -6.43 1.12
N ALA A 38 -0.37 -5.22 0.83
CA ALA A 38 -0.51 -4.07 1.70
C ALA A 38 -1.99 -3.70 1.94
N ALA A 39 -2.84 -3.78 0.91
CA ALA A 39 -4.28 -3.54 1.04
C ALA A 39 -4.95 -4.57 1.97
N ILE A 40 -4.65 -5.86 1.80
CA ILE A 40 -5.19 -6.93 2.66
C ILE A 40 -4.77 -6.70 4.12
N VAL A 41 -3.48 -6.44 4.36
CA VAL A 41 -2.96 -6.17 5.71
C VAL A 41 -3.61 -4.93 6.31
N SER A 42 -3.70 -3.83 5.55
CA SER A 42 -4.28 -2.56 6.01
C SER A 42 -5.78 -2.70 6.36
N ILE A 43 -6.55 -3.37 5.51
CA ILE A 43 -7.97 -3.62 5.78
C ILE A 43 -8.12 -4.49 7.02
N SER A 44 -7.32 -5.54 7.15
CA SER A 44 -7.34 -6.45 8.31
C SER A 44 -6.99 -5.71 9.61
N LEU A 45 -5.94 -4.89 9.60
CA LEU A 45 -5.56 -4.07 10.75
C LEU A 45 -6.62 -3.01 11.08
N ALA A 46 -7.23 -2.38 10.08
CA ALA A 46 -8.30 -1.41 10.29
C ALA A 46 -9.55 -2.06 10.91
N ILE A 47 -9.89 -3.28 10.52
CA ILE A 47 -10.97 -4.05 11.14
C ILE A 47 -10.60 -4.41 12.58
N LEU A 48 -9.38 -4.87 12.81
CA LEU A 48 -8.90 -5.26 14.13
C LEU A 48 -8.87 -4.07 15.10
N SER A 49 -8.48 -2.88 14.64
CA SER A 49 -8.45 -1.66 15.47
C SER A 49 -9.83 -1.30 16.04
N ARG A 50 -10.92 -1.71 15.40
CA ARG A 50 -12.29 -1.45 15.85
C ARG A 50 -12.80 -2.41 16.92
N THR A 51 -12.14 -3.53 17.14
CA THR A 51 -12.63 -4.58 18.03
C THR A 51 -12.44 -4.22 19.49
N ASN A 52 -11.32 -3.59 19.84
CA ASN A 52 -10.98 -3.27 21.22
C ASN A 52 -10.07 -2.02 21.28
N TYR A 53 -10.21 -1.22 22.31
CA TYR A 53 -9.38 -0.04 22.58
C TYR A 53 -7.87 -0.35 22.57
N VAL A 54 -7.48 -1.50 23.11
CA VAL A 54 -6.07 -1.94 23.10
C VAL A 54 -5.52 -2.06 21.67
N PHE A 55 -6.28 -2.69 20.78
CA PHE A 55 -5.88 -2.79 19.36
C PHE A 55 -5.88 -1.44 18.66
N THR A 56 -6.82 -0.56 18.99
CA THR A 56 -6.81 0.83 18.48
C THR A 56 -5.50 1.52 18.83
N VAL A 57 -5.09 1.47 20.10
CA VAL A 57 -3.84 2.10 20.55
C VAL A 57 -2.61 1.45 19.90
N ILE A 58 -2.56 0.12 19.85
CA ILE A 58 -1.43 -0.59 19.24
C ILE A 58 -1.29 -0.23 17.76
N ILE A 59 -2.39 -0.25 17.02
CA ILE A 59 -2.36 -0.07 15.56
C ILE A 59 -2.18 1.40 15.19
N GLU A 60 -2.98 2.29 15.79
CA GLU A 60 -3.02 3.69 15.38
C GLU A 60 -1.94 4.55 16.04
N SER A 61 -1.61 4.28 17.30
CA SER A 61 -0.63 5.06 18.05
C SER A 61 0.79 4.51 18.02
N ASN A 62 0.95 3.22 17.68
CA ASN A 62 2.29 2.62 17.62
C ASN A 62 2.66 2.16 16.20
N ILE A 63 1.94 1.17 15.64
CA ILE A 63 2.31 0.59 14.35
C ILE A 63 2.30 1.66 13.24
N LEU A 64 1.21 2.43 13.15
CA LEU A 64 1.05 3.44 12.12
C LEU A 64 2.11 4.55 12.23
N ILE A 65 2.42 4.98 13.47
CA ILE A 65 3.42 6.03 13.70
C ILE A 65 4.81 5.51 13.31
N VAL A 66 5.19 4.30 13.74
CA VAL A 66 6.49 3.71 13.40
C VAL A 66 6.66 3.57 11.90
N LEU A 67 5.66 2.99 11.20
CA LEU A 67 5.74 2.81 9.75
C LEU A 67 5.83 4.14 8.99
N ASN A 68 5.13 5.17 9.46
CA ASN A 68 5.09 6.47 8.79
C ASN A 68 6.29 7.37 9.11
N SER A 69 6.91 7.19 10.28
CA SER A 69 8.06 7.98 10.72
C SER A 69 9.39 7.46 10.17
N PHE A 70 9.44 6.19 9.77
CA PHE A 70 10.68 5.58 9.30
C PHE A 70 10.97 6.02 7.85
N PRO A 71 12.19 6.54 7.56
CA PRO A 71 12.56 7.00 6.23
C PRO A 71 12.47 5.88 5.19
N SER A 72 11.97 6.17 4.00
CA SER A 72 11.84 5.18 2.92
C SER A 72 13.19 4.51 2.56
N ILE A 73 14.27 5.29 2.56
CA ILE A 73 15.62 4.75 2.34
C ILE A 73 16.06 3.80 3.46
N GLY A 74 15.60 4.01 4.68
CA GLY A 74 15.84 3.11 5.80
C GLY A 74 15.22 1.73 5.57
N TRP A 75 13.99 1.68 5.04
CA TRP A 75 13.34 0.42 4.64
C TRP A 75 14.12 -0.29 3.52
N ALA A 76 14.66 0.46 2.56
CA ALA A 76 15.48 -0.11 1.50
C ALA A 76 16.78 -0.74 2.05
N ILE A 77 17.48 -0.05 2.94
CA ILE A 77 18.70 -0.55 3.59
C ILE A 77 18.38 -1.82 4.41
N LEU A 78 17.33 -1.80 5.24
CA LEU A 78 16.92 -2.97 6.02
C LEU A 78 16.54 -4.15 5.11
N GLY A 79 15.82 -3.88 4.02
CA GLY A 79 15.46 -4.89 3.04
C GLY A 79 16.68 -5.57 2.44
N VAL A 80 17.69 -4.80 2.04
CA VAL A 80 18.94 -5.33 1.48
C VAL A 80 19.73 -6.14 2.53
N ILE A 81 19.75 -5.69 3.79
CA ILE A 81 20.42 -6.42 4.87
C ILE A 81 19.76 -7.77 5.13
N TRP A 82 18.42 -7.83 5.12
CA TRP A 82 17.67 -9.05 5.46
C TRP A 82 17.52 -10.01 4.29
N PHE A 83 17.29 -9.50 3.09
CA PHE A 83 16.91 -10.29 1.92
C PHE A 83 17.93 -10.20 0.78
N SER A 84 19.06 -9.49 0.97
CA SER A 84 20.06 -9.22 -0.06
C SER A 84 19.43 -8.47 -1.26
N ILE A 85 20.13 -8.38 -2.38
CA ILE A 85 19.59 -7.82 -3.62
C ILE A 85 18.68 -8.86 -4.26
N SER A 86 17.36 -8.67 -4.15
CA SER A 86 16.34 -9.62 -4.61
C SER A 86 14.97 -8.97 -4.83
N ASP A 87 14.09 -9.66 -5.54
CA ASP A 87 12.69 -9.25 -5.73
C ASP A 87 11.94 -9.07 -4.40
N ILE A 88 12.29 -9.91 -3.40
CA ILE A 88 11.69 -9.86 -2.07
C ILE A 88 12.03 -8.55 -1.38
N THR A 89 13.24 -8.03 -1.57
CA THR A 89 13.68 -6.74 -1.03
C THR A 89 12.80 -5.61 -1.55
N VAL A 90 12.58 -5.55 -2.86
CA VAL A 90 11.73 -4.52 -3.48
C VAL A 90 10.30 -4.59 -2.96
N ILE A 91 9.70 -5.79 -2.99
CA ILE A 91 8.33 -6.02 -2.51
C ILE A 91 8.20 -5.67 -1.03
N PHE A 92 9.18 -6.04 -0.20
CA PHE A 92 9.20 -5.70 1.22
C PHE A 92 9.19 -4.18 1.45
N VAL A 93 10.08 -3.45 0.77
CA VAL A 93 10.19 -1.99 0.88
C VAL A 93 8.87 -1.32 0.46
N GLU A 94 8.30 -1.74 -0.65
CA GLU A 94 7.02 -1.23 -1.14
C GLU A 94 5.90 -1.46 -0.11
N ILE A 95 5.78 -2.68 0.42
CA ILE A 95 4.77 -3.03 1.41
C ILE A 95 4.88 -2.14 2.64
N MET A 96 6.09 -1.99 3.22
CA MET A 96 6.31 -1.20 4.43
C MET A 96 5.92 0.27 4.26
N ILE A 97 6.14 0.83 3.08
CA ILE A 97 5.83 2.23 2.80
C ILE A 97 4.34 2.41 2.42
N ILE A 98 3.73 1.46 1.73
CA ILE A 98 2.34 1.56 1.27
C ILE A 98 1.33 1.35 2.40
N ILE A 99 1.62 0.43 3.34
CA ILE A 99 0.70 0.08 4.44
C ILE A 99 0.15 1.32 5.17
N PRO A 100 0.94 2.27 5.66
CA PRO A 100 0.41 3.39 6.43
C PRO A 100 -0.59 4.24 5.64
N PHE A 101 -0.35 4.47 4.34
CA PHE A 101 -1.25 5.26 3.51
C PHE A 101 -2.59 4.56 3.29
N CYS A 102 -2.57 3.26 3.03
CA CYS A 102 -3.78 2.47 2.88
C CYS A 102 -4.53 2.34 4.22
N LEU A 103 -3.81 2.08 5.31
CA LEU A 103 -4.36 1.87 6.65
C LEU A 103 -5.08 3.10 7.18
N ILE A 104 -4.50 4.31 7.04
CA ILE A 104 -5.13 5.56 7.46
C ILE A 104 -6.49 5.72 6.78
N ASN A 105 -6.56 5.52 5.47
CA ASN A 105 -7.80 5.66 4.72
C ASN A 105 -8.84 4.59 5.13
N CYS A 106 -8.42 3.35 5.36
CA CYS A 106 -9.30 2.28 5.84
C CYS A 106 -9.88 2.61 7.22
N ILE A 107 -9.05 3.08 8.16
CA ILE A 107 -9.49 3.49 9.50
C ILE A 107 -10.48 4.65 9.41
N GLN A 108 -10.17 5.67 8.60
CA GLN A 108 -11.07 6.81 8.39
C GLN A 108 -12.40 6.36 7.78
N GLY A 109 -12.38 5.48 6.81
CA GLY A 109 -13.59 4.93 6.20
C GLY A 109 -14.51 4.27 7.22
N PHE A 110 -13.94 3.45 8.10
CA PHE A 110 -14.73 2.83 9.15
C PHE A 110 -15.20 3.80 10.25
N ARG A 111 -14.50 4.92 10.45
CA ARG A 111 -14.91 5.96 11.41
C ARG A 111 -16.02 6.86 10.87
N GLN A 112 -16.13 7.00 9.56
CA GLN A 112 -17.15 7.81 8.89
C GLN A 112 -18.55 7.16 8.87
N VAL A 113 -18.66 5.90 9.31
CA VAL A 113 -19.96 5.23 9.42
C VAL A 113 -20.77 5.86 10.54
N ASP A 114 -21.88 6.51 10.19
CA ASP A 114 -22.77 7.18 11.13
C ASP A 114 -23.31 6.22 12.18
N LYS A 115 -23.29 6.68 13.43
CA LYS A 115 -23.80 5.90 14.58
C LYS A 115 -25.26 5.56 14.41
N GLU A 116 -26.07 6.50 13.89
CA GLU A 116 -27.51 6.31 13.65
C GLU A 116 -27.78 5.19 12.66
N ILE A 117 -27.03 5.14 11.55
CA ILE A 117 -27.14 4.06 10.55
C ILE A 117 -26.75 2.71 11.18
N LYS A 118 -25.73 2.69 12.01
CA LYS A 118 -25.28 1.49 12.70
C LYS A 118 -26.32 0.99 13.73
N GLU A 119 -26.90 1.90 14.52
CA GLU A 119 -27.96 1.59 15.48
C GLU A 119 -29.21 1.06 14.78
N MET A 120 -29.61 1.69 13.66
CA MET A 120 -30.69 1.19 12.81
C MET A 120 -30.40 -0.24 12.33
N GLY A 121 -29.16 -0.50 11.85
CA GLY A 121 -28.77 -1.83 11.40
C GLY A 121 -28.84 -2.90 12.49
N ILE A 122 -28.42 -2.56 13.71
CA ILE A 122 -28.51 -3.46 14.89
C ILE A 122 -29.96 -3.72 15.27
N SER A 123 -30.86 -2.76 15.08
CA SER A 123 -32.29 -2.91 15.33
C SER A 123 -32.95 -3.91 14.38
N PHE A 124 -32.49 -4.00 13.14
CA PHE A 124 -32.96 -4.98 12.15
C PHE A 124 -32.34 -6.37 12.34
N SER A 125 -31.11 -6.44 12.82
CA SER A 125 -30.42 -7.71 13.03
C SER A 125 -29.39 -7.62 14.16
N ARG A 126 -29.52 -8.52 15.16
CA ARG A 126 -28.55 -8.68 16.24
C ARG A 126 -27.25 -9.35 15.79
N ASN A 127 -27.15 -9.81 14.53
CA ASN A 127 -25.96 -10.45 14.01
C ASN A 127 -24.91 -9.39 13.61
N ARG A 128 -23.87 -9.26 14.44
CA ARG A 128 -22.77 -8.29 14.23
C ARG A 128 -22.04 -8.48 12.90
N VAL A 129 -21.87 -9.71 12.44
CA VAL A 129 -21.20 -10.01 11.17
C VAL A 129 -22.06 -9.53 10.00
N LEU A 130 -23.38 -9.73 10.07
CA LEU A 130 -24.30 -9.27 9.03
C LEU A 130 -24.34 -7.74 8.97
N THR A 131 -24.38 -7.07 10.11
CA THR A 131 -24.32 -5.59 10.20
C THR A 131 -23.01 -5.08 9.62
N PHE A 132 -21.87 -5.71 9.94
CA PHE A 132 -20.57 -5.34 9.38
C PHE A 132 -20.55 -5.48 7.86
N LEU A 133 -20.95 -6.63 7.31
CA LEU A 133 -20.90 -6.90 5.86
C LEU A 133 -21.91 -6.06 5.06
N LYS A 134 -23.08 -5.75 5.63
CA LYS A 134 -24.14 -5.04 4.89
C LYS A 134 -24.16 -3.52 5.11
N ILE A 135 -23.53 -3.04 6.17
CA ILE A 135 -23.55 -1.62 6.53
C ILE A 135 -22.13 -1.06 6.62
N ASP A 136 -21.32 -1.54 7.60
CA ASP A 136 -20.01 -0.94 7.86
C ASP A 136 -19.08 -1.03 6.63
N LEU A 137 -18.99 -2.21 6.03
CA LEU A 137 -18.08 -2.45 4.91
C LEU A 137 -18.50 -1.69 3.64
N PRO A 138 -19.76 -1.69 3.19
CA PRO A 138 -20.16 -0.91 2.03
C PRO A 138 -20.00 0.61 2.20
N LEU A 139 -20.25 1.13 3.39
CA LEU A 139 -20.07 2.56 3.68
C LEU A 139 -18.59 2.94 3.79
N ALA A 140 -17.72 2.05 4.26
CA ALA A 140 -16.29 2.28 4.28
C ALA A 140 -15.61 2.06 2.91
N LEU A 141 -16.25 1.34 1.98
CA LEU A 141 -15.68 0.96 0.70
C LEU A 141 -15.13 2.13 -0.14
N PRO A 142 -15.81 3.28 -0.27
CA PRO A 142 -15.27 4.43 -1.00
C PRO A 142 -13.93 4.91 -0.45
N PHE A 143 -13.76 4.90 0.88
CA PHE A 143 -12.51 5.28 1.54
C PHE A 143 -11.42 4.23 1.35
N ILE A 144 -11.77 2.96 1.40
CA ILE A 144 -10.85 1.85 1.12
C ILE A 144 -10.32 1.97 -0.31
N ILE A 145 -11.21 2.19 -1.28
CA ILE A 145 -10.82 2.39 -2.69
C ILE A 145 -9.94 3.64 -2.85
N ALA A 146 -10.29 4.74 -2.18
CA ALA A 146 -9.47 5.94 -2.19
C ALA A 146 -8.08 5.69 -1.61
N GLY A 147 -7.98 4.93 -0.50
CA GLY A 147 -6.73 4.50 0.10
C GLY A 147 -5.87 3.67 -0.85
N ILE A 148 -6.45 2.68 -1.51
CA ILE A 148 -5.76 1.85 -2.50
C ILE A 148 -5.27 2.71 -3.69
N ARG A 149 -6.09 3.63 -4.17
CA ARG A 149 -5.73 4.53 -5.28
C ARG A 149 -4.56 5.45 -4.93
N ILE A 150 -4.55 6.04 -3.73
CA ILE A 150 -3.44 6.87 -3.25
C ILE A 150 -2.18 6.01 -3.11
N SER A 151 -2.31 4.84 -2.49
CA SER A 151 -1.23 3.88 -2.29
C SER A 151 -0.61 3.42 -3.62
N TYR A 152 -1.42 3.20 -4.64
CA TYR A 152 -0.95 2.84 -5.98
C TYR A 152 -0.06 3.94 -6.60
N GLY A 153 -0.47 5.20 -6.47
CA GLY A 153 0.33 6.33 -6.97
C GLY A 153 1.67 6.49 -6.24
N ILE A 154 1.70 6.17 -4.93
CA ILE A 154 2.91 6.19 -4.12
C ILE A 154 3.79 4.97 -4.45
N ALA A 155 3.19 3.79 -4.63
CA ALA A 155 3.89 2.55 -4.95
C ALA A 155 4.81 2.71 -6.17
N TRP A 156 4.32 3.29 -7.26
CA TRP A 156 5.13 3.54 -8.46
C TRP A 156 6.35 4.43 -8.22
N LYS A 157 6.22 5.44 -7.38
CA LYS A 157 7.35 6.32 -7.04
C LYS A 157 8.40 5.57 -6.21
N ILE A 158 7.95 4.73 -5.30
CA ILE A 158 8.81 3.95 -4.41
C ILE A 158 9.43 2.77 -5.14
N ALA A 159 8.72 2.14 -6.08
CA ALA A 159 9.21 1.03 -6.87
C ALA A 159 10.55 1.35 -7.55
N ILE A 160 10.63 2.49 -8.21
CA ILE A 160 11.86 2.93 -8.89
C ILE A 160 13.02 3.06 -7.88
N ILE A 161 12.76 3.63 -6.71
CA ILE A 161 13.78 3.80 -5.67
C ILE A 161 14.17 2.44 -5.08
N ALA A 162 13.18 1.60 -4.78
CA ALA A 162 13.42 0.28 -4.21
C ALA A 162 14.19 -0.64 -5.18
N GLU A 163 13.87 -0.59 -6.48
CA GLU A 163 14.57 -1.33 -7.51
C GLU A 163 16.02 -0.85 -7.69
N LEU A 164 16.25 0.47 -7.64
CA LEU A 164 17.59 1.04 -7.75
C LEU A 164 18.55 0.52 -6.67
N PHE A 165 18.05 0.27 -5.45
CA PHE A 165 18.87 -0.21 -4.33
C PHE A 165 18.80 -1.71 -4.11
N GLY A 166 17.69 -2.35 -4.47
CA GLY A 166 17.34 -3.69 -4.03
C GLY A 166 17.19 -4.74 -5.13
N ALA A 167 17.28 -4.39 -6.42
CA ALA A 167 17.09 -5.35 -7.50
C ALA A 167 18.16 -5.25 -8.59
N SER A 168 18.32 -6.35 -9.34
CA SER A 168 19.16 -6.44 -10.54
C SER A 168 18.37 -6.28 -11.85
N SER A 169 17.05 -6.11 -11.75
CA SER A 169 16.13 -6.00 -12.89
C SER A 169 14.94 -5.15 -12.50
N GLY A 170 14.32 -4.48 -13.45
CA GLY A 170 13.20 -3.57 -13.24
C GLY A 170 13.41 -2.27 -14.00
N LEU A 171 12.58 -1.27 -13.72
CA LEU A 171 12.66 0.08 -14.31
C LEU A 171 13.68 0.99 -13.61
N GLY A 172 14.03 0.66 -12.35
CA GLY A 172 14.94 1.42 -11.48
C GLY A 172 16.44 1.15 -11.65
#